data_9dd2d4006c8267d74b18319ed4c7730a
#
_entry.id   9dd2d4006c8267d74b18319ed4c7730a
#
_cell.length_a   1.000
_cell.length_b   1.000
_cell.length_c   1.000
_cell.angle_alpha   90.00
_cell.angle_beta   90.00
_cell.angle_gamma   90.00
#
_symmetry.space_group_name_H-M   'P 1'
#
loop_
_entity.id
_entity.type
_entity.pdbx_description
1 polymer ?
#
loop_
_entity_poly.entity_id
_entity_poly.type
_entity_poly.pdbx_seq_one_letter_code
_entity_poly.pdbx_strand_id
1 'polypeptide(L)'
;MAQGRRVVVTGLGTVCPNGNDVLSAWESVINGNSGAELIDKFDTSEFSTKFGATVKDFENNPNIDSKESRRMDLFIQFGLAACAEAITDSGINIEDHDVDRIGVSIGSGIGGLETIEKNALVLDQKGPKRISPFFVPGSIINMASGTVAIKYGLRGPNLSMVSACSSAGHSIGYAARSIAYGEADIMVTGGAEAAMSPLGIAGFNAAKALSTRNESPKEASRPWDRDRDGFVLGEGAGVLILEELEMAKKRSAKIYAEIIGFGMSDDAYHITAPAEDGKEQSLQ
;
A
#
# COMPACT_ATOMS: atom_id res chain seq x y z
N MET A 1 11.19 4.92 21.35
CA MET A 1 10.92 3.57 21.93
C MET A 1 11.93 3.28 23.04
N ALA A 2 11.77 3.92 24.18
CA ALA A 2 12.83 4.04 25.21
C ALA A 2 13.03 2.87 26.16
N GLN A 3 12.65 1.65 25.90
CA GLN A 3 12.95 0.45 26.72
C GLN A 3 12.53 -0.87 26.06
N GLY A 4 12.32 -0.88 24.73
CA GLY A 4 11.92 -2.07 23.98
C GLY A 4 13.07 -2.72 23.23
N ARG A 5 12.77 -3.87 22.62
CA ARG A 5 13.67 -4.54 21.67
C ARG A 5 13.91 -3.64 20.46
N ARG A 6 15.10 -3.65 19.89
CA ARG A 6 15.43 -2.88 18.69
C ARG A 6 14.85 -3.54 17.45
N VAL A 7 14.38 -2.73 16.51
CA VAL A 7 13.67 -3.19 15.32
C VAL A 7 14.41 -2.75 14.06
N VAL A 8 14.68 -3.69 13.17
CA VAL A 8 15.41 -3.45 11.93
C VAL A 8 14.63 -3.88 10.70
N VAL A 9 14.91 -3.24 9.56
CA VAL A 9 14.38 -3.59 8.24
C VAL A 9 15.36 -4.54 7.58
N THR A 10 14.88 -5.73 7.21
CA THR A 10 15.70 -6.77 6.59
C THR A 10 15.26 -7.15 5.19
N GLY A 11 14.06 -6.77 4.77
CA GLY A 11 13.55 -7.04 3.43
C GLY A 11 12.69 -5.92 2.89
N LEU A 12 12.77 -5.72 1.59
CA LEU A 12 12.05 -4.70 0.83
C LEU A 12 11.30 -5.35 -0.33
N GLY A 13 10.09 -4.85 -0.62
CA GLY A 13 9.35 -5.22 -1.82
C GLY A 13 8.41 -4.10 -2.25
N THR A 14 8.24 -3.94 -3.55
CA THR A 14 7.39 -2.91 -4.10
C THR A 14 6.72 -3.33 -5.40
N VAL A 15 5.56 -2.74 -5.64
CA VAL A 15 4.89 -2.69 -6.94
C VAL A 15 4.42 -1.26 -7.10
N CYS A 16 4.86 -0.56 -8.13
CA CYS A 16 4.47 0.82 -8.36
C CYS A 16 4.49 1.16 -9.86
N PRO A 17 3.97 2.31 -10.27
CA PRO A 17 3.98 2.73 -11.68
C PRO A 17 5.38 2.84 -12.31
N ASN A 18 6.41 2.92 -11.49
CA ASN A 18 7.81 3.01 -11.90
C ASN A 18 8.52 1.67 -12.00
N GLY A 19 7.93 0.58 -11.51
CA GLY A 19 8.48 -0.77 -11.56
C GLY A 19 7.72 -1.75 -10.68
N ASN A 20 7.77 -3.03 -11.04
CA ASN A 20 7.07 -4.12 -10.34
C ASN A 20 7.99 -4.87 -9.35
N ASP A 21 9.15 -4.33 -9.07
CA ASP A 21 10.13 -4.76 -8.08
C ASP A 21 10.98 -3.57 -7.60
N VAL A 22 11.69 -3.74 -6.48
CA VAL A 22 12.51 -2.69 -5.87
C VAL A 22 13.61 -2.20 -6.81
N LEU A 23 14.24 -3.08 -7.56
CA LEU A 23 15.37 -2.72 -8.42
C LEU A 23 14.90 -1.85 -9.61
N SER A 24 13.90 -2.29 -10.35
CA SER A 24 13.34 -1.56 -11.49
C SER A 24 12.71 -0.23 -11.07
N ALA A 25 11.99 -0.21 -9.95
CA ALA A 25 11.42 1.00 -9.38
C ALA A 25 12.51 2.00 -8.98
N TRP A 26 13.57 1.56 -8.32
CA TRP A 26 14.69 2.40 -7.92
C TRP A 26 15.45 2.96 -9.13
N GLU A 27 15.72 2.12 -10.12
CA GLU A 27 16.38 2.52 -11.36
C GLU A 27 15.58 3.60 -12.10
N SER A 28 14.26 3.45 -12.15
CA SER A 28 13.34 4.44 -12.71
C SER A 28 13.39 5.77 -11.94
N VAL A 29 13.39 5.71 -10.59
CA VAL A 29 13.43 6.89 -9.72
C VAL A 29 14.75 7.67 -9.87
N ILE A 30 15.90 7.00 -9.85
CA ILE A 30 17.21 7.69 -9.97
C ILE A 30 17.43 8.31 -11.35
N ASN A 31 16.74 7.79 -12.38
CA ASN A 31 16.74 8.37 -13.73
C ASN A 31 15.70 9.49 -13.91
N GLY A 32 14.95 9.85 -12.86
CA GLY A 32 13.95 10.91 -12.91
C GLY A 32 12.72 10.58 -13.77
N ASN A 33 12.43 9.30 -13.98
CA ASN A 33 11.27 8.88 -14.75
C ASN A 33 9.98 9.08 -13.94
N SER A 34 8.97 9.68 -14.56
CA SER A 34 7.64 9.82 -14.00
C SER A 34 6.74 8.65 -14.44
N GLY A 35 6.05 8.01 -13.51
CA GLY A 35 5.03 7.01 -13.79
C GLY A 35 3.66 7.60 -14.14
N ALA A 36 3.49 8.93 -14.13
CA ALA A 36 2.24 9.58 -14.47
C ALA A 36 2.01 9.65 -15.98
N GLU A 37 0.85 9.18 -16.45
CA GLU A 37 0.46 9.18 -17.87
C GLU A 37 -1.06 9.18 -18.01
N LEU A 38 -1.55 9.32 -19.24
CA LEU A 38 -2.98 9.26 -19.54
C LEU A 38 -3.55 7.89 -19.12
N ILE A 39 -4.74 7.91 -18.52
CA ILE A 39 -5.46 6.69 -18.13
C ILE A 39 -6.00 6.01 -19.39
N ASP A 40 -5.68 4.74 -19.57
CA ASP A 40 -6.14 3.85 -20.63
C ASP A 40 -7.09 2.76 -20.17
N LYS A 41 -7.22 2.55 -18.85
CA LYS A 41 -8.07 1.52 -18.25
C LYS A 41 -9.58 1.75 -18.47
N PHE A 42 -10.01 2.99 -18.70
CA PHE A 42 -11.40 3.37 -18.94
C PHE A 42 -11.49 4.71 -19.70
N ASP A 43 -12.65 5.01 -20.27
CA ASP A 43 -12.88 6.28 -20.98
C ASP A 43 -12.90 7.45 -19.99
N THR A 44 -11.98 8.39 -20.21
CA THR A 44 -11.81 9.60 -19.40
C THR A 44 -12.32 10.88 -20.08
N SER A 45 -13.02 10.77 -21.21
CA SER A 45 -13.47 11.94 -22.01
C SER A 45 -14.24 12.98 -21.20
N GLU A 46 -15.14 12.52 -20.31
CA GLU A 46 -15.97 13.33 -19.45
C GLU A 46 -15.32 13.74 -18.10
N PHE A 47 -14.10 13.27 -17.82
CA PHE A 47 -13.43 13.56 -16.56
C PHE A 47 -12.54 14.80 -16.64
N SER A 48 -12.51 15.59 -15.56
CA SER A 48 -11.61 16.76 -15.45
C SER A 48 -10.15 16.34 -15.42
N THR A 49 -9.83 15.25 -14.71
CA THR A 49 -8.50 14.64 -14.70
C THR A 49 -8.53 13.39 -15.58
N LYS A 50 -7.60 13.32 -16.55
CA LYS A 50 -7.52 12.24 -17.55
C LYS A 50 -6.24 11.41 -17.41
N PHE A 51 -5.47 11.60 -16.36
CA PHE A 51 -4.19 10.94 -16.13
C PHE A 51 -4.06 10.49 -14.68
N GLY A 52 -3.10 9.60 -14.46
CA GLY A 52 -2.75 9.06 -13.15
C GLY A 52 -1.47 8.25 -13.24
N ALA A 53 -1.09 7.59 -12.17
CA ALA A 53 0.09 6.74 -12.12
C ALA A 53 -0.34 5.30 -11.85
N THR A 54 -0.54 4.52 -12.93
CA THR A 54 -1.02 3.13 -12.88
C THR A 54 0.14 2.14 -12.93
N VAL A 55 -0.01 1.03 -12.23
CA VAL A 55 0.91 -0.10 -12.34
C VAL A 55 0.73 -0.79 -13.68
N LYS A 56 1.84 -1.09 -14.37
CA LYS A 56 1.87 -1.69 -15.70
C LYS A 56 2.37 -3.11 -15.66
N ASP A 57 2.01 -3.89 -16.67
CA ASP A 57 2.54 -5.25 -16.91
C ASP A 57 2.39 -6.19 -15.69
N PHE A 58 1.33 -5.99 -14.89
CA PHE A 58 1.11 -6.74 -13.65
C PHE A 58 0.31 -8.03 -13.83
N GLU A 59 -0.41 -8.18 -14.94
CA GLU A 59 -1.40 -9.25 -15.17
C GLU A 59 -0.86 -10.67 -15.04
N ASN A 60 0.43 -10.87 -15.28
CA ASN A 60 1.10 -12.16 -15.21
C ASN A 60 2.14 -12.21 -14.08
N ASN A 61 1.90 -11.53 -12.97
CA ASN A 61 2.84 -11.55 -11.85
C ASN A 61 3.02 -12.98 -11.33
N PRO A 62 4.27 -13.52 -11.28
CA PRO A 62 4.53 -14.92 -10.94
C PRO A 62 4.16 -15.29 -9.49
N ASN A 63 3.98 -14.30 -8.64
CA ASN A 63 3.64 -14.49 -7.23
C ASN A 63 2.13 -14.64 -6.99
N ILE A 64 1.30 -14.51 -8.04
CA ILE A 64 -0.16 -14.52 -7.92
C ILE A 64 -0.73 -15.57 -8.85
N ASP A 65 -1.42 -16.56 -8.28
CA ASP A 65 -2.15 -17.55 -9.08
C ASP A 65 -3.33 -16.90 -9.82
N SER A 66 -3.51 -17.26 -11.09
CA SER A 66 -4.55 -16.68 -11.96
C SER A 66 -5.99 -16.98 -11.52
N LYS A 67 -6.22 -18.02 -10.71
CA LYS A 67 -7.53 -18.30 -10.12
C LYS A 67 -7.75 -17.48 -8.86
N GLU A 68 -6.69 -17.25 -8.10
CA GLU A 68 -6.74 -16.44 -6.88
C GLU A 68 -6.92 -14.95 -7.22
N SER A 69 -6.25 -14.44 -8.28
CA SER A 69 -6.37 -13.04 -8.70
C SER A 69 -7.82 -12.61 -8.95
N ARG A 70 -8.66 -13.50 -9.48
CA ARG A 70 -10.09 -13.23 -9.73
C ARG A 70 -10.96 -13.11 -8.47
N ARG A 71 -10.41 -13.46 -7.31
CA ARG A 71 -11.09 -13.44 -6.01
C ARG A 71 -10.68 -12.28 -5.13
N MET A 72 -9.70 -11.50 -5.56
CA MET A 72 -9.08 -10.42 -4.82
C MET A 72 -9.09 -9.14 -5.64
N ASP A 73 -9.39 -8.02 -4.99
CA ASP A 73 -9.15 -6.70 -5.59
C ASP A 73 -7.64 -6.48 -5.85
N LEU A 74 -7.35 -5.56 -6.73
CA LEU A 74 -6.00 -5.30 -7.20
C LEU A 74 -5.05 -4.84 -6.07
N PHE A 75 -5.55 -4.08 -5.07
CA PHE A 75 -4.72 -3.68 -3.94
C PHE A 75 -4.19 -4.87 -3.13
N ILE A 76 -5.00 -5.94 -2.97
CA ILE A 76 -4.56 -7.18 -2.31
C ILE A 76 -3.47 -7.86 -3.15
N GLN A 77 -3.65 -7.89 -4.47
CA GLN A 77 -2.69 -8.49 -5.39
C GLN A 77 -1.34 -7.74 -5.35
N PHE A 78 -1.36 -6.40 -5.36
CA PHE A 78 -0.15 -5.59 -5.21
C PHE A 78 0.56 -5.88 -3.87
N GLY A 79 -0.22 -5.90 -2.77
CA GLY A 79 0.31 -6.24 -1.45
C GLY A 79 0.97 -7.62 -1.39
N LEU A 80 0.35 -8.64 -2.01
CA LEU A 80 0.91 -9.99 -2.11
C LEU A 80 2.21 -10.05 -2.92
N ALA A 81 2.26 -9.36 -4.06
CA ALA A 81 3.43 -9.34 -4.92
C ALA A 81 4.62 -8.66 -4.23
N ALA A 82 4.39 -7.48 -3.65
CA ALA A 82 5.41 -6.76 -2.88
C ALA A 82 5.86 -7.56 -1.64
N CYS A 83 4.92 -8.27 -0.97
CA CYS A 83 5.26 -9.15 0.15
C CYS A 83 6.17 -10.31 -0.28
N ALA A 84 5.88 -10.95 -1.42
CA ALA A 84 6.69 -12.05 -1.92
C ALA A 84 8.13 -11.62 -2.21
N GLU A 85 8.31 -10.44 -2.80
CA GLU A 85 9.63 -9.83 -3.00
C GLU A 85 10.31 -9.54 -1.67
N ALA A 86 9.63 -8.87 -0.72
CA ALA A 86 10.20 -8.53 0.58
C ALA A 86 10.66 -9.76 1.38
N ILE A 87 9.89 -10.85 1.37
CA ILE A 87 10.27 -12.12 2.01
C ILE A 87 11.52 -12.69 1.34
N THR A 88 11.57 -12.70 0.01
CA THR A 88 12.71 -13.19 -0.77
C THR A 88 13.96 -12.35 -0.49
N ASP A 89 13.84 -11.04 -0.54
CA ASP A 89 14.95 -10.10 -0.29
C ASP A 89 15.49 -10.21 1.14
N SER A 90 14.61 -10.45 2.13
CA SER A 90 15.03 -10.65 3.52
C SER A 90 15.87 -11.90 3.74
N GLY A 91 15.78 -12.88 2.83
CA GLY A 91 16.39 -14.19 2.98
C GLY A 91 15.85 -15.00 4.16
N ILE A 92 14.66 -14.66 4.65
CA ILE A 92 14.04 -15.37 5.78
C ILE A 92 13.46 -16.70 5.31
N ASN A 93 13.81 -17.78 6.02
CA ASN A 93 13.11 -19.05 5.88
C ASN A 93 12.06 -19.16 6.99
N ILE A 94 10.79 -19.05 6.64
CA ILE A 94 9.68 -19.01 7.60
C ILE A 94 9.63 -20.30 8.45
N GLU A 95 10.02 -21.44 7.88
CA GLU A 95 10.00 -22.74 8.59
C GLU A 95 11.01 -22.81 9.77
N ASP A 96 12.03 -21.95 9.78
CA ASP A 96 13.02 -21.87 10.84
C ASP A 96 12.55 -20.99 12.02
N HIS A 97 11.34 -20.44 11.94
CA HIS A 97 10.80 -19.49 12.92
C HIS A 97 9.46 -19.96 13.50
N ASP A 98 9.15 -19.49 14.70
CA ASP A 98 7.81 -19.66 15.29
C ASP A 98 6.80 -18.77 14.54
N VAL A 99 5.96 -19.39 13.72
CA VAL A 99 4.94 -18.69 12.92
C VAL A 99 3.88 -17.97 13.77
N ASP A 100 3.73 -18.33 15.04
CA ASP A 100 2.86 -17.62 15.99
C ASP A 100 3.48 -16.29 16.44
N ARG A 101 4.77 -16.08 16.12
CA ARG A 101 5.54 -14.87 16.40
C ARG A 101 5.81 -14.03 15.15
N ILE A 102 5.27 -14.43 13.99
CA ILE A 102 5.36 -13.69 12.74
C ILE A 102 4.00 -13.08 12.43
N GLY A 103 3.91 -11.76 12.49
CA GLY A 103 2.66 -11.03 12.23
C GLY A 103 2.65 -10.31 10.89
N VAL A 104 1.47 -9.78 10.54
CA VAL A 104 1.24 -9.03 9.29
C VAL A 104 0.45 -7.76 9.59
N SER A 105 0.91 -6.62 9.07
CA SER A 105 0.18 -5.35 9.14
C SER A 105 0.37 -4.57 7.84
N ILE A 106 -0.59 -4.70 6.90
CA ILE A 106 -0.59 -3.98 5.62
C ILE A 106 -1.82 -3.07 5.60
N GLY A 107 -1.59 -1.76 5.56
CA GLY A 107 -2.64 -0.74 5.53
C GLY A 107 -3.12 -0.42 4.11
N SER A 108 -4.33 0.10 4.02
CA SER A 108 -4.89 0.67 2.80
C SER A 108 -5.86 1.80 3.18
N GLY A 109 -5.94 2.84 2.39
CA GLY A 109 -6.83 3.97 2.67
C GLY A 109 -8.27 3.68 2.26
N ILE A 110 -8.49 3.06 1.11
CA ILE A 110 -9.80 2.82 0.51
C ILE A 110 -10.09 1.33 0.36
N GLY A 111 -9.07 0.51 0.09
CA GLY A 111 -9.23 -0.91 -0.16
C GLY A 111 -9.81 -1.23 -1.54
N GLY A 112 -10.71 -2.20 -1.62
CA GLY A 112 -11.22 -2.76 -2.87
C GLY A 112 -12.26 -1.91 -3.59
N LEU A 113 -11.94 -0.64 -3.90
CA LEU A 113 -12.87 0.31 -4.52
C LEU A 113 -13.40 -0.19 -5.87
N GLU A 114 -12.53 -0.72 -6.72
CA GLU A 114 -12.93 -1.22 -8.04
C GLU A 114 -13.86 -2.44 -7.91
N THR A 115 -13.61 -3.33 -6.96
CA THR A 115 -14.47 -4.47 -6.65
C THR A 115 -15.84 -4.02 -6.15
N ILE A 116 -15.89 -2.97 -5.29
CA ILE A 116 -17.14 -2.38 -4.81
C ILE A 116 -17.92 -1.78 -5.97
N GLU A 117 -17.28 -0.96 -6.81
CA GLU A 117 -17.90 -0.32 -7.98
C GLU A 117 -18.49 -1.36 -8.93
N LYS A 118 -17.71 -2.37 -9.34
CA LYS A 118 -18.16 -3.43 -10.23
C LYS A 118 -19.36 -4.22 -9.67
N ASN A 119 -19.34 -4.55 -8.38
CA ASN A 119 -20.44 -5.29 -7.76
C ASN A 119 -21.68 -4.42 -7.53
N ALA A 120 -21.54 -3.11 -7.29
CA ALA A 120 -22.68 -2.20 -7.25
C ALA A 120 -23.42 -2.14 -8.59
N LEU A 121 -22.70 -2.06 -9.71
CA LEU A 121 -23.28 -2.14 -11.06
C LEU A 121 -23.92 -3.51 -11.36
N VAL A 122 -23.32 -4.60 -10.91
CA VAL A 122 -23.91 -5.94 -11.04
C VAL A 122 -25.20 -6.04 -10.24
N LEU A 123 -25.23 -5.50 -9.03
CA LEU A 123 -26.44 -5.49 -8.19
C LEU A 123 -27.59 -4.72 -8.87
N ASP A 124 -27.31 -3.55 -9.38
CA ASP A 124 -28.28 -2.70 -10.06
C ASP A 124 -28.84 -3.37 -11.34
N GLN A 125 -27.96 -3.87 -12.20
CA GLN A 125 -28.32 -4.39 -13.53
C GLN A 125 -28.82 -5.84 -13.51
N LYS A 126 -28.33 -6.69 -12.59
CA LYS A 126 -28.52 -8.15 -12.64
C LYS A 126 -29.11 -8.75 -11.36
N GLY A 127 -29.28 -7.92 -10.32
CA GLY A 127 -29.85 -8.29 -9.04
C GLY A 127 -28.91 -9.08 -8.11
N PRO A 128 -29.34 -9.32 -6.85
CA PRO A 128 -28.48 -9.81 -5.77
C PRO A 128 -27.92 -11.22 -5.98
N LYS A 129 -28.59 -12.07 -6.76
CA LYS A 129 -28.13 -13.43 -7.04
C LYS A 129 -26.88 -13.51 -7.92
N ARG A 130 -26.45 -12.40 -8.49
CA ARG A 130 -25.28 -12.30 -9.38
C ARG A 130 -24.04 -11.70 -8.70
N ILE A 131 -24.15 -11.27 -7.44
CA ILE A 131 -23.01 -10.79 -6.67
C ILE A 131 -22.02 -11.93 -6.43
N SER A 132 -20.73 -11.61 -6.58
CA SER A 132 -19.66 -12.56 -6.33
C SER A 132 -19.65 -13.03 -4.86
N PRO A 133 -19.51 -14.32 -4.56
CA PRO A 133 -19.28 -14.78 -3.19
C PRO A 133 -17.94 -14.26 -2.61
N PHE A 134 -17.03 -13.79 -3.45
CA PHE A 134 -15.77 -13.19 -3.05
C PHE A 134 -15.84 -11.66 -2.92
N PHE A 135 -17.02 -11.05 -3.09
CA PHE A 135 -17.17 -9.59 -2.99
C PHE A 135 -16.64 -9.05 -1.66
N VAL A 136 -17.12 -9.56 -0.54
CA VAL A 136 -16.70 -9.09 0.78
C VAL A 136 -15.23 -9.38 1.04
N PRO A 137 -14.75 -10.64 1.00
CA PRO A 137 -13.33 -10.92 1.27
C PRO A 137 -12.37 -10.33 0.22
N GLY A 138 -12.84 -10.05 -0.99
CA GLY A 138 -12.03 -9.42 -2.03
C GLY A 138 -11.91 -7.90 -1.89
N SER A 139 -12.75 -7.24 -1.09
CA SER A 139 -12.81 -5.77 -1.02
C SER A 139 -12.42 -5.16 0.32
N ILE A 140 -12.55 -5.88 1.44
CA ILE A 140 -12.26 -5.32 2.76
C ILE A 140 -10.75 -5.18 3.00
N ILE A 141 -10.37 -4.08 3.64
CA ILE A 141 -8.97 -3.62 3.76
C ILE A 141 -8.07 -4.65 4.45
N ASN A 142 -8.54 -5.28 5.53
CA ASN A 142 -7.74 -6.24 6.28
C ASN A 142 -7.38 -7.51 5.50
N MET A 143 -7.98 -7.74 4.33
CA MET A 143 -7.66 -8.92 3.53
C MET A 143 -6.32 -8.84 2.80
N ALA A 144 -5.72 -7.67 2.68
CA ALA A 144 -4.30 -7.60 2.29
C ALA A 144 -3.42 -8.34 3.32
N SER A 145 -3.57 -8.01 4.61
CA SER A 145 -2.87 -8.71 5.70
C SER A 145 -3.33 -10.17 5.84
N GLY A 146 -4.64 -10.42 5.77
CA GLY A 146 -5.21 -11.76 5.91
C GLY A 146 -4.76 -12.73 4.82
N THR A 147 -4.69 -12.29 3.57
CA THR A 147 -4.28 -13.14 2.45
C THR A 147 -2.78 -13.47 2.50
N VAL A 148 -1.94 -12.50 2.89
CA VAL A 148 -0.51 -12.74 3.15
C VAL A 148 -0.34 -13.79 4.25
N ALA A 149 -1.04 -13.63 5.37
CA ALA A 149 -0.97 -14.57 6.48
C ALA A 149 -1.37 -16.00 6.09
N ILE A 150 -2.46 -16.14 5.32
CA ILE A 150 -2.91 -17.44 4.81
C ILE A 150 -1.88 -18.06 3.87
N LYS A 151 -1.33 -17.27 2.94
CA LYS A 151 -0.37 -17.75 1.94
C LYS A 151 0.91 -18.31 2.56
N TYR A 152 1.40 -17.66 3.62
CA TYR A 152 2.67 -18.01 4.27
C TYR A 152 2.50 -18.73 5.62
N GLY A 153 1.29 -18.99 6.07
CA GLY A 153 1.01 -19.68 7.32
C GLY A 153 1.37 -18.88 8.58
N LEU A 154 1.34 -17.54 8.50
CA LEU A 154 1.72 -16.63 9.59
C LEU A 154 0.57 -16.47 10.58
N ARG A 155 0.82 -16.71 11.86
CA ARG A 155 -0.21 -16.76 12.91
C ARG A 155 -0.01 -15.75 14.04
N GLY A 156 0.99 -14.87 13.93
CA GLY A 156 1.19 -13.74 14.83
C GLY A 156 0.12 -12.65 14.68
N PRO A 157 0.32 -11.46 15.28
CA PRO A 157 -0.62 -10.34 15.18
C PRO A 157 -0.97 -10.02 13.73
N ASN A 158 -2.28 -9.92 13.42
CA ASN A 158 -2.76 -9.63 12.06
C ASN A 158 -3.79 -8.51 12.10
N LEU A 159 -3.47 -7.38 11.47
CA LEU A 159 -4.34 -6.22 11.42
C LEU A 159 -4.02 -5.33 10.21
N SER A 160 -4.86 -4.34 9.96
CA SER A 160 -4.63 -3.32 8.94
C SER A 160 -5.01 -1.95 9.49
N MET A 161 -4.14 -0.97 9.33
CA MET A 161 -4.43 0.41 9.68
C MET A 161 -5.16 1.10 8.53
N VAL A 162 -6.12 1.96 8.90
CA VAL A 162 -6.90 2.76 7.96
C VAL A 162 -6.89 4.20 8.45
N SER A 163 -6.02 5.00 7.86
CA SER A 163 -5.84 6.41 8.15
C SER A 163 -5.46 7.19 6.86
N ALA A 164 -6.22 6.90 5.79
CA ALA A 164 -6.03 7.49 4.46
C ALA A 164 -4.57 7.34 3.97
N CYS A 165 -3.93 8.43 3.53
CA CYS A 165 -2.56 8.42 3.02
C CYS A 165 -1.51 7.96 4.05
N SER A 166 -1.82 8.03 5.35
CA SER A 166 -0.93 7.62 6.44
C SER A 166 -1.03 6.12 6.80
N SER A 167 -1.94 5.36 6.17
CA SER A 167 -2.23 3.96 6.53
C SER A 167 -0.98 3.07 6.53
N ALA A 168 -0.11 3.20 5.52
CA ALA A 168 1.13 2.45 5.44
C ALA A 168 2.12 2.83 6.56
N GLY A 169 2.32 4.13 6.79
CA GLY A 169 3.19 4.64 7.86
C GLY A 169 2.73 4.18 9.25
N HIS A 170 1.43 4.23 9.52
CA HIS A 170 0.84 3.74 10.77
C HIS A 170 0.97 2.22 10.91
N SER A 171 0.81 1.45 9.83
CA SER A 171 1.04 0.00 9.83
C SER A 171 2.49 -0.33 10.19
N ILE A 172 3.46 0.35 9.59
CA ILE A 172 4.90 0.18 9.87
C ILE A 172 5.20 0.52 11.33
N GLY A 173 4.70 1.66 11.81
CA GLY A 173 4.91 2.09 13.19
C GLY A 173 4.31 1.15 14.23
N TYR A 174 3.11 0.64 13.98
CA TYR A 174 2.48 -0.36 14.84
C TYR A 174 3.24 -1.69 14.82
N ALA A 175 3.63 -2.17 13.63
CA ALA A 175 4.43 -3.38 13.48
C ALA A 175 5.75 -3.28 14.26
N ALA A 176 6.44 -2.13 14.17
CA ALA A 176 7.65 -1.87 14.94
C ALA A 176 7.38 -1.90 16.45
N ARG A 177 6.25 -1.33 16.92
CA ARG A 177 5.85 -1.40 18.34
C ARG A 177 5.56 -2.83 18.77
N SER A 178 4.86 -3.63 17.96
CA SER A 178 4.57 -5.03 18.29
C SER A 178 5.86 -5.84 18.51
N ILE A 179 6.89 -5.63 17.70
CA ILE A 179 8.20 -6.25 17.92
C ILE A 179 8.87 -5.66 19.17
N ALA A 180 8.91 -4.34 19.31
CA ALA A 180 9.56 -3.68 20.44
C ALA A 180 8.98 -4.09 21.81
N TYR A 181 7.67 -4.33 21.87
CA TYR A 181 6.98 -4.79 23.09
C TYR A 181 6.96 -6.30 23.24
N GLY A 182 7.50 -7.07 22.31
CA GLY A 182 7.61 -8.52 22.39
C GLY A 182 6.34 -9.28 22.03
N GLU A 183 5.37 -8.66 21.36
CA GLU A 183 4.16 -9.34 20.84
C GLU A 183 4.49 -10.20 19.62
N ALA A 184 5.45 -9.76 18.80
CA ALA A 184 5.97 -10.47 17.63
C ALA A 184 7.50 -10.42 17.61
N ASP A 185 8.11 -11.27 16.81
CA ASP A 185 9.56 -11.24 16.54
C ASP A 185 9.84 -10.73 15.13
N ILE A 186 8.89 -10.96 14.23
CA ILE A 186 8.96 -10.56 12.84
C ILE A 186 7.59 -9.98 12.43
N MET A 187 7.59 -8.91 11.64
CA MET A 187 6.39 -8.35 11.06
C MET A 187 6.56 -8.09 9.57
N VAL A 188 5.62 -8.59 8.78
CA VAL A 188 5.41 -8.16 7.39
C VAL A 188 4.53 -6.92 7.44
N THR A 189 5.00 -5.79 6.94
CA THR A 189 4.28 -4.52 7.10
C THR A 189 4.45 -3.58 5.92
N GLY A 190 3.52 -2.65 5.77
CA GLY A 190 3.53 -1.67 4.69
C GLY A 190 2.14 -1.19 4.32
N GLY A 191 1.93 -0.93 3.05
CA GLY A 191 0.62 -0.55 2.53
C GLY A 191 0.43 -0.89 1.07
N ALA A 192 -0.83 -0.95 0.65
CA ALA A 192 -1.23 -1.19 -0.73
C ALA A 192 -2.50 -0.40 -1.06
N GLU A 193 -2.58 0.17 -2.26
CA GLU A 193 -3.76 0.89 -2.74
C GLU A 193 -3.95 0.70 -4.25
N ALA A 194 -5.21 0.58 -4.69
CA ALA A 194 -5.58 0.47 -6.09
C ALA A 194 -6.90 1.21 -6.38
N ALA A 195 -6.88 2.53 -6.18
CA ALA A 195 -8.08 3.37 -6.31
C ALA A 195 -8.27 3.98 -7.72
N MET A 196 -7.50 3.51 -8.73
CA MET A 196 -7.57 3.99 -10.11
C MET A 196 -8.78 3.38 -10.86
N SER A 197 -9.97 3.82 -10.47
CA SER A 197 -11.26 3.44 -11.07
C SER A 197 -12.05 4.69 -11.49
N PRO A 198 -13.10 4.55 -12.31
CA PRO A 198 -14.01 5.66 -12.62
C PRO A 198 -14.54 6.35 -11.37
N LEU A 199 -15.01 5.59 -10.37
CA LEU A 199 -15.52 6.13 -9.12
C LEU A 199 -14.43 6.84 -8.31
N GLY A 200 -13.21 6.31 -8.28
CA GLY A 200 -12.06 6.91 -7.60
C GLY A 200 -11.71 8.28 -8.19
N ILE A 201 -11.51 8.34 -9.52
CA ILE A 201 -11.20 9.60 -10.21
C ILE A 201 -12.36 10.59 -10.08
N ALA A 202 -13.62 10.17 -10.26
CA ALA A 202 -14.78 11.04 -10.13
C ALA A 202 -14.90 11.62 -8.71
N GLY A 203 -14.69 10.79 -7.67
CA GLY A 203 -14.75 11.20 -6.28
C GLY A 203 -13.72 12.27 -5.93
N PHE A 204 -12.46 12.04 -6.31
CA PHE A 204 -11.39 13.02 -6.07
C PHE A 204 -11.53 14.27 -6.96
N ASN A 205 -12.05 14.17 -8.19
CA ASN A 205 -12.40 15.33 -9.01
C ASN A 205 -13.52 16.16 -8.37
N ALA A 206 -14.57 15.54 -7.83
CA ALA A 206 -15.65 16.23 -7.12
C ALA A 206 -15.11 16.98 -5.89
N ALA A 207 -14.12 16.43 -5.21
CA ALA A 207 -13.41 17.09 -4.11
C ALA A 207 -12.40 18.17 -4.57
N LYS A 208 -12.19 18.33 -5.89
CA LYS A 208 -11.19 19.24 -6.48
C LYS A 208 -9.76 18.97 -5.95
N ALA A 209 -9.44 17.71 -5.69
CA ALA A 209 -8.17 17.30 -5.09
C ALA A 209 -7.12 16.89 -6.12
N LEU A 210 -7.53 16.51 -7.34
CA LEU A 210 -6.62 16.06 -8.40
C LEU A 210 -6.15 17.23 -9.27
N SER A 211 -4.90 17.15 -9.72
CA SER A 211 -4.38 18.01 -10.79
C SER A 211 -5.15 17.76 -12.09
N THR A 212 -5.36 18.82 -12.85
CA THR A 212 -6.01 18.79 -14.17
C THR A 212 -5.04 19.09 -15.31
N ARG A 213 -3.72 18.95 -15.10
CA ARG A 213 -2.67 19.17 -16.13
C ARG A 213 -2.62 18.04 -17.15
N ASN A 214 -3.71 17.82 -17.86
CA ASN A 214 -3.87 16.72 -18.82
C ASN A 214 -2.86 16.76 -19.97
N GLU A 215 -2.36 17.96 -20.34
CA GLU A 215 -1.39 18.15 -21.41
C GLU A 215 0.05 17.82 -21.00
N SER A 216 0.33 17.76 -19.70
CA SER A 216 1.68 17.43 -19.17
C SER A 216 1.61 16.57 -17.89
N PRO A 217 1.09 15.32 -17.98
CA PRO A 217 0.90 14.45 -16.83
C PRO A 217 2.18 14.23 -16.01
N LYS A 218 3.31 14.07 -16.68
CA LYS A 218 4.61 13.81 -16.04
C LYS A 218 5.13 14.96 -15.18
N GLU A 219 4.61 16.17 -15.36
CA GLU A 219 4.97 17.38 -14.62
C GLU A 219 3.89 17.79 -13.60
N ALA A 220 2.82 17.02 -13.48
CA ALA A 220 1.66 17.38 -12.66
C ALA A 220 1.93 17.23 -11.17
N SER A 221 2.68 16.20 -10.73
CA SER A 221 3.11 16.07 -9.35
C SER A 221 4.26 17.03 -9.06
N ARG A 222 3.94 18.13 -8.39
CA ARG A 222 4.86 19.23 -8.13
C ARG A 222 4.70 19.82 -6.72
N PRO A 223 5.04 19.05 -5.68
CA PRO A 223 4.92 19.49 -4.29
C PRO A 223 5.75 20.77 -4.06
N TRP A 224 5.25 21.68 -3.20
CA TRP A 224 5.79 23.01 -2.88
C TRP A 224 5.87 24.00 -4.06
N ASP A 225 5.54 23.61 -5.27
CA ASP A 225 5.48 24.54 -6.39
C ASP A 225 4.31 25.52 -6.23
N ARG A 226 4.53 26.79 -6.58
CA ARG A 226 3.50 27.83 -6.50
C ARG A 226 2.29 27.51 -7.37
N ASP A 227 2.50 26.90 -8.53
CA ASP A 227 1.49 26.65 -9.55
C ASP A 227 0.94 25.21 -9.48
N ARG A 228 1.13 24.51 -8.34
CA ARG A 228 0.51 23.19 -8.09
C ARG A 228 -1.01 23.33 -8.06
N ASP A 229 -1.72 22.37 -8.61
CA ASP A 229 -3.17 22.39 -8.79
C ASP A 229 -3.89 21.13 -8.25
N GLY A 230 -3.18 20.27 -7.55
CA GLY A 230 -3.71 19.02 -6.97
C GLY A 230 -2.67 17.90 -7.00
N PHE A 231 -3.04 16.74 -6.47
CA PHE A 231 -2.17 15.57 -6.50
C PHE A 231 -2.42 14.70 -7.74
N VAL A 232 -1.51 13.77 -8.03
CA VAL A 232 -1.65 12.73 -9.04
C VAL A 232 -2.05 11.44 -8.33
N LEU A 233 -3.21 10.86 -8.68
CA LEU A 233 -3.61 9.58 -8.11
C LEU A 233 -2.67 8.48 -8.62
N GLY A 234 -2.13 7.70 -7.68
CA GLY A 234 -1.29 6.54 -7.94
C GLY A 234 -1.87 5.27 -7.36
N GLU A 235 -1.34 4.14 -7.80
CA GLU A 235 -1.63 2.82 -7.24
C GLU A 235 -0.32 2.05 -7.03
N GLY A 236 -0.35 1.03 -6.17
CA GLY A 236 0.81 0.19 -5.90
C GLY A 236 0.83 -0.35 -4.48
N ALA A 237 1.97 -0.92 -4.11
CA ALA A 237 2.26 -1.41 -2.77
C ALA A 237 3.73 -1.22 -2.41
N GLY A 238 4.01 -1.04 -1.12
CA GLY A 238 5.34 -1.10 -0.53
C GLY A 238 5.29 -1.94 0.74
N VAL A 239 6.14 -2.95 0.82
CA VAL A 239 6.18 -3.89 1.95
C VAL A 239 7.59 -4.00 2.49
N LEU A 240 7.70 -4.04 3.81
CA LEU A 240 8.93 -4.23 4.56
C LEU A 240 8.83 -5.51 5.39
N ILE A 241 9.96 -6.18 5.58
CA ILE A 241 10.15 -7.16 6.65
C ILE A 241 10.86 -6.47 7.79
N LEU A 242 10.20 -6.43 8.95
CA LEU A 242 10.76 -5.95 10.21
C LEU A 242 11.13 -7.13 11.09
N GLU A 243 12.30 -7.08 11.70
CA GLU A 243 12.79 -8.10 12.63
C GLU A 243 13.35 -7.50 13.92
N GLU A 244 13.30 -8.28 14.97
CA GLU A 244 14.07 -7.98 16.16
C GLU A 244 15.58 -8.06 15.83
N LEU A 245 16.35 -7.07 16.28
CA LEU A 245 17.74 -6.89 15.88
C LEU A 245 18.65 -8.10 16.17
N GLU A 246 18.54 -8.71 17.36
CA GLU A 246 19.43 -9.81 17.73
C GLU A 246 19.08 -11.10 16.96
N MET A 247 17.79 -11.29 16.61
CA MET A 247 17.39 -12.37 15.70
C MET A 247 17.96 -12.16 14.29
N ALA A 248 17.83 -10.95 13.75
CA ALA A 248 18.39 -10.60 12.45
C ALA A 248 19.91 -10.84 12.40
N LYS A 249 20.63 -10.41 13.44
CA LYS A 249 22.09 -10.66 13.57
C LYS A 249 22.42 -12.15 13.66
N LYS A 250 21.67 -12.93 14.44
CA LYS A 250 21.90 -14.36 14.64
C LYS A 250 21.86 -15.15 13.35
N ARG A 251 20.98 -14.78 12.42
CA ARG A 251 20.88 -15.36 11.08
C ARG A 251 21.74 -14.67 10.02
N SER A 252 22.55 -13.66 10.43
CA SER A 252 23.38 -12.84 9.53
C SER A 252 22.56 -12.14 8.43
N ALA A 253 21.37 -11.65 8.78
CA ALA A 253 20.50 -10.94 7.86
C ALA A 253 21.16 -9.65 7.33
N LYS A 254 20.87 -9.32 6.08
CA LYS A 254 21.09 -7.97 5.56
C LYS A 254 20.18 -6.99 6.32
N ILE A 255 20.74 -5.95 6.88
CA ILE A 255 20.01 -4.90 7.58
C ILE A 255 20.10 -3.62 6.75
N TYR A 256 18.97 -3.10 6.31
CA TYR A 256 18.87 -1.87 5.55
C TYR A 256 18.87 -0.64 6.46
N ALA A 257 18.10 -0.71 7.53
CA ALA A 257 17.92 0.41 8.47
C ALA A 257 17.40 -0.10 9.82
N GLU A 258 17.45 0.75 10.83
CA GLU A 258 16.79 0.58 12.12
C GLU A 258 15.63 1.57 12.26
N ILE A 259 14.49 1.14 12.78
CA ILE A 259 13.38 2.02 13.11
C ILE A 259 13.60 2.57 14.51
N ILE A 260 14.02 3.82 14.59
CA ILE A 260 14.41 4.49 15.83
C ILE A 260 13.27 5.23 16.52
N GLY A 261 12.18 5.52 15.80
CA GLY A 261 11.05 6.28 16.33
C GLY A 261 9.79 6.14 15.49
N PHE A 262 8.66 6.48 16.10
CA PHE A 262 7.35 6.56 15.46
C PHE A 262 6.47 7.54 16.23
N GLY A 263 5.87 8.48 15.54
CA GLY A 263 4.94 9.46 16.09
C GLY A 263 3.65 9.53 15.27
N MET A 264 2.59 10.00 15.89
CA MET A 264 1.28 10.26 15.25
C MET A 264 0.70 11.55 15.85
N SER A 265 0.12 12.39 14.99
CA SER A 265 -0.67 13.56 15.42
C SER A 265 -1.86 13.76 14.50
N ASP A 266 -2.76 14.63 14.92
CA ASP A 266 -3.93 15.06 14.16
C ASP A 266 -4.08 16.59 14.37
N ASP A 267 -4.35 17.34 13.31
CA ASP A 267 -4.56 18.79 13.41
C ASP A 267 -6.00 19.17 13.86
N ALA A 268 -6.92 18.22 13.86
CA ALA A 268 -8.32 18.38 14.28
C ALA A 268 -9.01 19.63 13.68
N TYR A 269 -8.59 20.03 12.47
CA TYR A 269 -8.94 21.29 11.85
C TYR A 269 -10.11 21.18 10.88
N HIS A 270 -9.96 20.37 9.82
CA HIS A 270 -10.96 20.28 8.75
C HIS A 270 -10.91 18.90 8.09
N ILE A 271 -12.06 18.46 7.54
CA ILE A 271 -12.19 17.11 6.97
C ILE A 271 -11.23 16.81 5.79
N THR A 272 -10.80 17.85 5.04
CA THR A 272 -9.94 17.69 3.86
C THR A 272 -8.83 18.72 3.73
N ALA A 273 -8.89 19.85 4.44
CA ALA A 273 -7.89 20.91 4.35
C ALA A 273 -6.96 20.87 5.58
N PRO A 274 -5.63 20.89 5.38
CA PRO A 274 -4.69 20.99 6.50
C PRO A 274 -4.77 22.36 7.19
N ALA A 275 -4.37 22.43 8.45
CA ALA A 275 -4.28 23.67 9.19
C ALA A 275 -3.29 24.65 8.51
N GLU A 276 -3.64 25.94 8.48
CA GLU A 276 -2.88 26.96 7.73
C GLU A 276 -1.43 27.10 8.21
N ASP A 277 -1.19 26.95 9.50
CA ASP A 277 0.16 27.10 10.09
C ASP A 277 0.97 25.80 10.11
N GLY A 278 0.35 24.66 9.85
CA GLY A 278 1.00 23.34 9.77
C GLY A 278 1.78 22.93 11.04
N LYS A 279 1.57 23.59 12.19
CA LYS A 279 2.35 23.37 13.41
C LYS A 279 2.21 21.97 13.96
N GLU A 280 0.98 21.45 14.04
CA GLU A 280 0.71 20.14 14.59
C GLU A 280 1.33 19.04 13.73
N GLN A 281 1.44 19.25 12.42
CA GLN A 281 2.06 18.30 11.48
C GLN A 281 3.60 18.27 11.57
N SER A 282 4.20 19.31 12.10
CA SER A 282 5.68 19.46 12.22
C SER A 282 6.24 18.98 13.55
N LEU A 283 5.41 18.57 14.51
CA LEU A 283 5.82 18.15 15.85
C LEU A 283 6.06 16.62 16.00
N GLN A 284 6.13 15.89 14.90
CA GLN A 284 6.33 14.43 14.91
C GLN A 284 7.77 13.99 14.74
#